data_7eb972f0e2c46b182675322b1b212023
#
_entry.id   7eb972f0e2c46b182675322b1b212023
#
_cell.length_a   1.000
_cell.length_b   1.000
_cell.length_c   1.000
_cell.angle_alpha   90.00
_cell.angle_beta   90.00
_cell.angle_gamma   90.00
#
_symmetry.space_group_name_H-M   'P 1'
#
loop_
_entity.id
_entity.type
_entity.pdbx_description
1 polymer ?
#
loop_
_entity_poly.entity_id
_entity_poly.type
_entity_poly.pdbx_seq_one_letter_code
_entity_poly.pdbx_strand_id
1 'polypeptide(L)'
;MINGGSKTRIFQVNLSGFDTHQYQATYGNTHLGTHANLLENVGNSVAAFQDDIQQLGLADRIMMVSFSEFGRQVKENANQGTDHGDLAPFFIIGNAVEAGILGDHPVFSNTTDFYYNQDQRRYDYRQIYGALLQDWLGSTTSLMQNIEMDHFVTGDQKIDIIKNTQKAGTVCSETGNANVIAQKGIKIYPVPASRVIYIEFENQCQSEVT
;
A
#
# COMPACT_ATOMS: atom_id res chain seq x y z
N MET A 1 6.73 14.16 13.67
CA MET A 1 7.38 12.83 13.75
C MET A 1 8.34 12.65 12.56
N ILE A 2 7.90 12.60 11.33
CA ILE A 2 8.76 12.36 10.16
C ILE A 2 9.85 13.44 10.03
N ASN A 3 9.47 14.70 10.07
CA ASN A 3 10.42 15.85 10.02
C ASN A 3 11.29 15.99 11.30
N GLY A 4 10.91 15.34 12.38
CA GLY A 4 11.63 15.38 13.67
C GLY A 4 12.74 14.33 13.81
N GLY A 5 13.17 13.70 12.71
CA GLY A 5 14.28 12.73 12.73
C GLY A 5 13.92 11.37 13.34
N SER A 6 12.65 10.99 13.36
CA SER A 6 12.26 9.65 13.76
C SER A 6 12.90 8.60 12.85
N LYS A 7 13.43 7.53 13.46
CA LYS A 7 13.96 6.37 12.72
C LYS A 7 12.86 5.42 12.23
N THR A 8 11.62 5.66 12.62
CA THR A 8 10.46 4.88 12.20
C THR A 8 10.27 5.03 10.69
N ARG A 9 10.18 3.91 9.98
CA ARG A 9 10.03 3.87 8.53
C ARG A 9 8.61 3.59 8.08
N ILE A 10 7.81 2.92 8.91
CA ILE A 10 6.44 2.56 8.61
C ILE A 10 5.53 3.16 9.67
N PHE A 11 4.56 3.92 9.21
CA PHE A 11 3.52 4.53 10.02
C PHE A 11 2.17 4.00 9.56
N GLN A 12 1.35 3.57 10.49
CA GLN A 12 -0.01 3.14 10.20
C GLN A 12 -1.00 4.15 10.74
N VAL A 13 -1.96 4.51 9.89
CA VAL A 13 -3.09 5.37 10.26
C VAL A 13 -4.38 4.63 9.93
N ASN A 14 -5.29 4.57 10.88
CA ASN A 14 -6.57 3.90 10.71
C ASN A 14 -7.69 4.91 10.51
N LEU A 15 -8.52 4.66 9.51
CA LEU A 15 -9.80 5.31 9.33
C LEU A 15 -10.89 4.22 9.36
N SER A 16 -11.76 4.28 10.35
CA SER A 16 -12.85 3.32 10.53
C SER A 16 -14.12 3.77 9.81
N GLY A 17 -15.10 2.86 9.72
CA GLY A 17 -16.43 3.16 9.21
C GLY A 17 -16.71 2.62 7.81
N PHE A 18 -15.72 2.03 7.13
CA PHE A 18 -15.88 1.47 5.78
C PHE A 18 -16.70 0.17 5.74
N ASP A 19 -16.97 -0.43 6.88
CA ASP A 19 -17.80 -1.64 6.97
C ASP A 19 -19.30 -1.30 6.87
N THR A 20 -19.69 -0.80 5.71
CA THR A 20 -21.01 -0.22 5.43
C THR A 20 -22.02 -1.28 5.00
N HIS A 21 -22.47 -2.10 5.94
CA HIS A 21 -23.52 -3.10 5.71
C HIS A 21 -24.92 -2.52 5.55
N GLN A 22 -25.10 -1.23 5.87
CA GLN A 22 -26.37 -0.54 5.74
C GLN A 22 -26.16 0.94 5.42
N TYR A 23 -27.10 1.53 4.72
CA TYR A 23 -27.11 2.98 4.38
C TYR A 23 -25.78 3.46 3.79
N GLN A 24 -25.17 2.63 2.95
CA GLN A 24 -23.87 2.93 2.31
C GLN A 24 -23.97 4.14 1.39
N ALA A 25 -25.07 4.25 0.67
CA ALA A 25 -25.39 5.37 -0.22
C ALA A 25 -26.77 5.94 0.08
N THR A 26 -27.02 7.16 -0.34
CA THR A 26 -28.35 7.75 -0.28
C THR A 26 -29.23 7.14 -1.37
N TYR A 27 -30.45 6.76 -1.01
CA TYR A 27 -31.40 6.18 -1.97
C TYR A 27 -31.54 7.05 -3.22
N GLY A 28 -31.38 6.44 -4.37
CA GLY A 28 -31.44 7.11 -5.68
C GLY A 28 -30.23 8.01 -6.01
N ASN A 29 -29.24 8.13 -5.12
CA ASN A 29 -28.02 8.88 -5.39
C ASN A 29 -26.80 8.24 -4.76
N THR A 30 -26.03 7.49 -5.55
CA THR A 30 -24.83 6.77 -5.12
C THR A 30 -23.61 7.66 -4.83
N HIS A 31 -23.68 8.94 -5.23
CA HIS A 31 -22.62 9.91 -4.94
C HIS A 31 -22.74 10.57 -3.56
N LEU A 32 -23.81 10.27 -2.83
CA LEU A 32 -24.06 10.77 -1.49
C LEU A 32 -24.24 9.61 -0.51
N GLY A 33 -23.98 9.88 0.75
CA GLY A 33 -24.18 8.91 1.83
C GLY A 33 -22.89 8.57 2.56
N THR A 34 -22.94 7.56 3.42
CA THR A 34 -21.86 7.21 4.35
C THR A 34 -20.54 6.92 3.62
N HIS A 35 -20.59 6.12 2.56
CA HIS A 35 -19.39 5.74 1.83
C HIS A 35 -18.74 6.92 1.09
N ALA A 36 -19.56 7.77 0.46
CA ALA A 36 -19.08 8.97 -0.22
C ALA A 36 -18.36 9.92 0.76
N ASN A 37 -18.94 10.13 1.95
CA ASN A 37 -18.32 10.97 2.99
C ASN A 37 -17.00 10.37 3.50
N LEU A 38 -16.92 9.05 3.65
CA LEU A 38 -15.67 8.37 4.03
C LEU A 38 -14.59 8.53 2.97
N LEU A 39 -14.93 8.38 1.70
CA LEU A 39 -13.98 8.59 0.59
C LEU A 39 -13.54 10.06 0.48
N GLU A 40 -14.45 11.00 0.71
CA GLU A 40 -14.11 12.43 0.77
C GLU A 40 -13.10 12.71 1.90
N ASN A 41 -13.33 12.13 3.09
CA ASN A 41 -12.39 12.25 4.20
C ASN A 41 -11.01 11.68 3.89
N VAL A 42 -10.94 10.51 3.22
CA VAL A 42 -9.66 9.95 2.75
C VAL A 42 -9.00 10.91 1.76
N GLY A 43 -9.73 11.34 0.74
CA GLY A 43 -9.21 12.24 -0.30
C GLY A 43 -8.65 13.53 0.29
N ASN A 44 -9.39 14.18 1.16
CA ASN A 44 -8.98 15.42 1.82
C ASN A 44 -7.76 15.20 2.73
N SER A 45 -7.72 14.10 3.48
CA SER A 45 -6.59 13.78 4.37
C SER A 45 -5.32 13.47 3.58
N VAL A 46 -5.43 12.72 2.49
CA VAL A 46 -4.30 12.41 1.59
C VAL A 46 -3.79 13.69 0.94
N ALA A 47 -4.69 14.55 0.43
CA ALA A 47 -4.32 15.82 -0.19
C ALA A 47 -3.58 16.74 0.79
N ALA A 48 -4.11 16.92 2.00
CA ALA A 48 -3.49 17.74 3.03
C ALA A 48 -2.10 17.20 3.44
N PHE A 49 -1.99 15.88 3.60
CA PHE A 49 -0.70 15.26 3.93
C PHE A 49 0.31 15.39 2.79
N GLN A 50 -0.13 15.20 1.55
CA GLN A 50 0.73 15.35 0.37
C GLN A 50 1.25 16.79 0.24
N ASP A 51 0.40 17.78 0.48
CA ASP A 51 0.79 19.19 0.48
C ASP A 51 1.81 19.49 1.58
N ASP A 52 1.59 19.02 2.80
CA ASP A 52 2.51 19.19 3.93
C ASP A 52 3.89 18.59 3.65
N ILE A 53 3.95 17.34 3.17
CA ILE A 53 5.25 16.70 2.87
C ILE A 53 5.98 17.34 1.68
N GLN A 54 5.26 17.93 0.73
CA GLN A 54 5.85 18.71 -0.35
C GLN A 54 6.48 20.00 0.18
N GLN A 55 5.76 20.74 1.01
CA GLN A 55 6.27 21.97 1.65
C GLN A 55 7.48 21.70 2.53
N LEU A 56 7.55 20.54 3.17
CA LEU A 56 8.69 20.10 3.98
C LEU A 56 9.85 19.54 3.16
N GLY A 57 9.73 19.40 1.84
CA GLY A 57 10.75 18.79 0.97
C GLY A 57 10.95 17.30 1.21
N LEU A 58 9.92 16.60 1.69
CA LEU A 58 9.99 15.18 2.06
C LEU A 58 9.23 14.26 1.08
N ALA A 59 8.58 14.80 0.07
CA ALA A 59 7.69 14.05 -0.82
C ALA A 59 8.37 12.88 -1.55
N ASP A 60 9.67 13.00 -1.87
CA ASP A 60 10.43 11.92 -2.54
C ASP A 60 10.82 10.78 -1.58
N ARG A 61 10.63 10.96 -0.28
CA ARG A 61 11.00 9.99 0.75
C ARG A 61 9.80 9.29 1.38
N ILE A 62 8.60 9.66 0.98
CA ILE A 62 7.36 9.20 1.60
C ILE A 62 6.46 8.59 0.52
N MET A 63 5.89 7.45 0.87
CA MET A 63 4.89 6.75 0.09
C MET A 63 3.73 6.39 0.99
N MET A 64 2.53 6.64 0.50
CA MET A 64 1.30 6.21 1.17
C MET A 64 0.73 5.00 0.45
N VAL A 65 0.23 4.05 1.24
CA VAL A 65 -0.33 2.80 0.74
C VAL A 65 -1.63 2.54 1.49
N SER A 66 -2.72 2.36 0.76
CA SER A 66 -3.97 1.92 1.38
C SER A 66 -3.99 0.40 1.52
N PHE A 67 -4.68 -0.10 2.51
CA PHE A 67 -4.99 -1.53 2.63
C PHE A 67 -6.30 -1.72 3.40
N SER A 68 -6.94 -2.84 3.17
CA SER A 68 -8.15 -3.27 3.86
C SER A 68 -8.13 -4.79 4.03
N GLU A 69 -8.80 -5.29 5.04
CA GLU A 69 -8.88 -6.73 5.32
C GLU A 69 -9.79 -7.48 4.35
N PHE A 70 -10.77 -6.81 3.74
CA PHE A 70 -11.69 -7.39 2.76
C PHE A 70 -12.11 -6.36 1.72
N GLY A 71 -12.68 -6.85 0.61
CA GLY A 71 -13.42 -6.04 -0.35
C GLY A 71 -14.93 -6.06 -0.07
N ARG A 72 -15.70 -5.60 -1.05
CA ARG A 72 -17.17 -5.61 -0.96
C ARG A 72 -17.77 -6.45 -2.07
N GLN A 73 -18.91 -7.08 -1.79
CA GLN A 73 -19.70 -7.71 -2.81
C GLN A 73 -20.18 -6.69 -3.84
N VAL A 74 -20.40 -7.18 -5.06
CA VAL A 74 -20.86 -6.37 -6.19
C VAL A 74 -22.29 -5.89 -5.97
N LYS A 75 -23.11 -6.74 -5.37
CA LYS A 75 -24.54 -6.55 -5.22
C LYS A 75 -24.86 -5.87 -3.89
N GLU A 76 -25.81 -4.94 -3.96
CA GLU A 76 -26.44 -4.36 -2.78
C GLU A 76 -27.17 -5.42 -1.96
N ASN A 77 -27.05 -5.37 -0.64
CA ASN A 77 -27.81 -6.18 0.28
C ASN A 77 -29.18 -5.55 0.61
N ALA A 78 -30.01 -6.23 1.41
CA ALA A 78 -31.35 -5.77 1.74
C ALA A 78 -31.39 -4.46 2.57
N ASN A 79 -30.27 -4.00 3.11
CA ASN A 79 -30.14 -2.84 3.99
C ASN A 79 -29.51 -1.60 3.30
N GLN A 80 -29.46 -1.56 1.96
CA GLN A 80 -28.84 -0.47 1.20
C GLN A 80 -27.33 -0.34 1.51
N GLY A 81 -26.68 -1.47 1.75
CA GLY A 81 -25.25 -1.60 1.93
C GLY A 81 -24.69 -2.72 1.08
N THR A 82 -23.48 -3.13 1.37
CA THR A 82 -22.86 -4.30 0.75
C THR A 82 -22.25 -5.19 1.80
N ASP A 83 -22.27 -6.50 1.57
CA ASP A 83 -21.59 -7.45 2.43
C ASP A 83 -20.11 -7.60 2.01
N HIS A 84 -19.32 -8.30 2.82
CA HIS A 84 -17.91 -8.52 2.55
C HIS A 84 -17.70 -9.28 1.24
N GLY A 85 -16.72 -8.85 0.47
CA GLY A 85 -16.28 -9.46 -0.77
C GLY A 85 -14.77 -9.69 -0.76
N ASP A 86 -14.25 -10.19 -1.86
CA ASP A 86 -12.89 -10.69 -1.99
C ASP A 86 -11.96 -9.79 -2.82
N LEU A 87 -12.50 -8.80 -3.51
CA LEU A 87 -11.71 -7.85 -4.30
C LEU A 87 -11.89 -6.42 -3.80
N ALA A 88 -10.78 -5.70 -3.75
CA ALA A 88 -10.76 -4.29 -3.37
C ALA A 88 -9.75 -3.50 -4.22
N PRO A 89 -9.97 -2.20 -4.43
CA PRO A 89 -8.95 -1.33 -4.98
C PRO A 89 -7.81 -1.14 -3.97
N PHE A 90 -6.60 -0.93 -4.50
CA PHE A 90 -5.41 -0.66 -3.73
C PHE A 90 -4.78 0.63 -4.26
N PHE A 91 -4.55 1.60 -3.40
CA PHE A 91 -3.98 2.89 -3.78
C PHE A 91 -2.55 3.00 -3.28
N ILE A 92 -1.65 3.40 -4.18
CA ILE A 92 -0.26 3.72 -3.84
C ILE A 92 0.00 5.14 -4.32
N ILE A 93 0.42 6.01 -3.42
CA ILE A 93 0.54 7.45 -3.65
C ILE A 93 1.92 7.93 -3.21
N GLY A 94 2.62 8.62 -4.09
CA GLY A 94 3.94 9.19 -3.82
C GLY A 94 4.71 9.50 -5.09
N ASN A 95 5.71 10.36 -5.00
CA ASN A 95 6.50 10.79 -6.16
C ASN A 95 7.29 9.65 -6.81
N ALA A 96 7.63 8.62 -6.04
CA ALA A 96 8.38 7.46 -6.50
C ALA A 96 7.54 6.42 -7.25
N VAL A 97 6.20 6.58 -7.25
CA VAL A 97 5.29 5.61 -7.87
C VAL A 97 5.19 5.87 -9.37
N GLU A 98 5.25 4.79 -10.16
CA GLU A 98 4.85 4.85 -11.57
C GLU A 98 3.35 5.15 -11.65
N ALA A 99 3.01 6.26 -12.30
CA ALA A 99 1.63 6.68 -12.38
C ALA A 99 0.84 5.81 -13.35
N GLY A 100 -0.36 5.41 -12.95
CA GLY A 100 -1.24 4.65 -13.82
C GLY A 100 -2.26 3.80 -13.07
N ILE A 101 -2.98 3.00 -13.81
CA ILE A 101 -3.90 1.98 -13.32
C ILE A 101 -3.29 0.63 -13.66
N LEU A 102 -3.01 -0.17 -12.65
CA LEU A 102 -2.60 -1.55 -12.81
C LEU A 102 -3.83 -2.45 -12.75
N GLY A 103 -3.96 -3.31 -13.75
CA GLY A 103 -5.12 -4.19 -13.90
C GLY A 103 -6.23 -3.58 -14.74
N ASP A 104 -7.28 -4.35 -14.91
CA ASP A 104 -8.45 -3.99 -15.70
C ASP A 104 -9.62 -3.68 -14.77
N HIS A 105 -10.52 -2.87 -15.26
CA HIS A 105 -11.80 -2.68 -14.58
C HIS A 105 -12.58 -4.01 -14.57
N PRO A 106 -13.09 -4.46 -13.41
CA PRO A 106 -13.89 -5.68 -13.37
C PRO A 106 -15.11 -5.59 -14.31
N VAL A 107 -15.33 -6.64 -15.08
CA VAL A 107 -16.49 -6.76 -15.97
C VAL A 107 -17.56 -7.57 -15.26
N PHE A 108 -18.74 -7.01 -15.13
CA PHE A 108 -19.90 -7.69 -14.57
C PHE A 108 -20.66 -8.35 -15.70
N SER A 109 -20.68 -9.68 -15.73
CA SER A 109 -21.41 -10.45 -16.72
C SER A 109 -22.88 -10.62 -16.38
N ASN A 110 -23.24 -10.45 -15.10
CA ASN A 110 -24.58 -10.65 -14.60
C ASN A 110 -24.85 -9.76 -13.38
N THR A 111 -26.00 -9.09 -13.35
CA THR A 111 -26.46 -8.26 -12.23
C THR A 111 -26.88 -9.07 -10.99
N THR A 112 -26.89 -10.39 -11.07
CA THR A 112 -27.21 -11.29 -9.96
C THR A 112 -25.98 -11.81 -9.22
N ASP A 113 -24.77 -11.55 -9.74
CA ASP A 113 -23.54 -12.03 -9.12
C ASP A 113 -23.29 -11.26 -7.82
N PHE A 114 -23.03 -11.98 -6.74
CA PHE A 114 -22.65 -11.41 -5.47
C PHE A 114 -21.15 -11.08 -5.41
N TYR A 115 -20.35 -11.91 -6.03
CA TYR A 115 -18.89 -11.82 -6.01
C TYR A 115 -18.35 -11.51 -7.40
N TYR A 116 -17.20 -10.88 -7.43
CA TYR A 116 -16.42 -10.79 -8.66
C TYR A 116 -15.99 -12.18 -9.12
N ASN A 117 -15.90 -12.39 -10.41
CA ASN A 117 -15.27 -13.59 -10.92
C ASN A 117 -13.77 -13.55 -10.51
N GLN A 118 -13.31 -14.59 -9.81
CA GLN A 118 -11.92 -14.67 -9.35
C GLN A 118 -10.90 -14.66 -10.50
N ASP A 119 -11.30 -15.08 -11.70
CA ASP A 119 -10.46 -14.96 -12.90
C ASP A 119 -10.15 -13.51 -13.29
N GLN A 120 -10.90 -12.55 -12.76
CA GLN A 120 -10.68 -11.13 -12.97
C GLN A 120 -9.69 -10.52 -11.95
N ARG A 121 -9.27 -11.27 -10.94
CA ARG A 121 -8.20 -10.85 -10.04
C ARG A 121 -6.90 -10.78 -10.82
N ARG A 122 -6.38 -9.59 -10.99
CA ARG A 122 -5.13 -9.35 -11.74
C ARG A 122 -3.90 -9.48 -10.88
N TYR A 123 -3.98 -9.00 -9.64
CA TYR A 123 -2.84 -8.94 -8.74
C TYR A 123 -3.18 -9.49 -7.37
N ASP A 124 -2.20 -10.16 -6.79
CA ASP A 124 -2.21 -10.55 -5.40
C ASP A 124 -1.60 -9.41 -4.57
N TYR A 125 -2.17 -9.08 -3.42
CA TYR A 125 -1.65 -8.04 -2.54
C TYR A 125 -0.18 -8.31 -2.12
N ARG A 126 0.24 -9.57 -2.11
CA ARG A 126 1.63 -9.96 -1.81
C ARG A 126 2.60 -9.52 -2.90
N GLN A 127 2.19 -9.43 -4.15
CA GLN A 127 3.01 -8.85 -5.23
C GLN A 127 3.28 -7.37 -4.95
N ILE A 128 2.25 -6.64 -4.47
CA ILE A 128 2.37 -5.22 -4.12
C ILE A 128 3.32 -5.07 -2.93
N TYR A 129 3.11 -5.81 -1.85
CA TYR A 129 3.99 -5.76 -0.68
C TYR A 129 5.41 -6.21 -1.02
N GLY A 130 5.55 -7.22 -1.88
CA GLY A 130 6.85 -7.67 -2.36
C GLY A 130 7.61 -6.56 -3.08
N ALA A 131 6.96 -5.86 -4.01
CA ALA A 131 7.55 -4.73 -4.71
C ALA A 131 7.92 -3.57 -3.76
N LEU A 132 7.08 -3.26 -2.78
CA LEU A 132 7.37 -2.24 -1.77
C LEU A 132 8.56 -2.64 -0.88
N LEU A 133 8.61 -3.88 -0.42
CA LEU A 133 9.70 -4.38 0.41
C LEU A 133 11.02 -4.38 -0.36
N GLN A 134 11.02 -4.89 -1.59
CA GLN A 134 12.24 -5.04 -2.38
C GLN A 134 12.66 -3.71 -3.02
N ASP A 135 11.78 -3.10 -3.80
CA ASP A 135 12.13 -1.98 -4.66
C ASP A 135 12.12 -0.63 -3.91
N TRP A 136 11.31 -0.47 -2.86
CA TRP A 136 11.26 0.76 -2.07
C TRP A 136 12.07 0.70 -0.78
N LEU A 137 11.91 -0.37 0.00
CA LEU A 137 12.57 -0.52 1.29
C LEU A 137 13.94 -1.22 1.21
N GLY A 138 14.31 -1.78 0.06
CA GLY A 138 15.63 -2.36 -0.19
C GLY A 138 15.84 -3.73 0.43
N SER A 139 14.79 -4.53 0.59
CA SER A 139 14.91 -5.89 1.12
C SER A 139 15.73 -6.78 0.17
N THR A 140 16.64 -7.57 0.73
CA THR A 140 17.46 -8.51 -0.04
C THR A 140 16.66 -9.72 -0.49
N THR A 141 17.12 -10.39 -1.54
CA THR A 141 16.55 -11.67 -1.99
C THR A 141 16.53 -12.70 -0.87
N SER A 142 17.60 -12.80 -0.07
CA SER A 142 17.64 -13.72 1.07
C SER A 142 16.56 -13.44 2.10
N LEU A 143 16.28 -12.16 2.36
CA LEU A 143 15.22 -11.79 3.27
C LEU A 143 13.84 -12.13 2.69
N MET A 144 13.62 -11.86 1.41
CA MET A 144 12.37 -12.20 0.73
C MET A 144 12.11 -13.71 0.76
N GLN A 145 13.16 -14.54 0.62
CA GLN A 145 13.09 -15.99 0.79
C GLN A 145 12.70 -16.39 2.21
N ASN A 146 13.33 -15.77 3.22
CA ASN A 146 13.06 -16.09 4.63
C ASN A 146 11.62 -15.80 5.06
N ILE A 147 10.96 -14.86 4.40
CA ILE A 147 9.55 -14.51 4.65
C ILE A 147 8.59 -15.10 3.60
N GLU A 148 9.06 -16.00 2.76
CA GLU A 148 8.29 -16.70 1.73
C GLU A 148 7.61 -15.75 0.72
N MET A 149 8.26 -14.63 0.42
CA MET A 149 7.78 -13.60 -0.51
C MET A 149 8.54 -13.54 -1.83
N ASP A 150 9.59 -14.33 -1.99
CA ASP A 150 10.50 -14.29 -3.14
C ASP A 150 9.80 -14.60 -4.46
N HIS A 151 8.85 -15.52 -4.48
CA HIS A 151 8.11 -15.85 -5.71
C HIS A 151 7.18 -14.72 -6.19
N PHE A 152 6.76 -13.80 -5.32
CA PHE A 152 5.95 -12.64 -5.69
C PHE A 152 6.75 -11.49 -6.31
N VAL A 153 8.08 -11.56 -6.26
CA VAL A 153 8.98 -10.51 -6.75
C VAL A 153 9.89 -10.97 -7.87
N THR A 154 9.61 -12.14 -8.45
CA THR A 154 10.39 -12.74 -9.54
C THR A 154 9.52 -13.12 -10.72
N GLY A 155 10.10 -13.14 -11.92
CA GLY A 155 9.42 -13.54 -13.15
C GLY A 155 8.14 -12.75 -13.41
N ASP A 156 7.12 -13.45 -13.89
CA ASP A 156 5.82 -12.86 -14.23
C ASP A 156 5.00 -12.40 -13.02
N GLN A 157 5.43 -12.77 -11.81
CA GLN A 157 4.78 -12.31 -10.59
C GLN A 157 5.26 -10.93 -10.12
N LYS A 158 6.42 -10.50 -10.60
CA LYS A 158 6.94 -9.19 -10.27
C LYS A 158 6.13 -8.09 -10.92
N ILE A 159 5.78 -7.07 -10.15
CA ILE A 159 5.13 -5.86 -10.64
C ILE A 159 6.04 -4.67 -10.44
N ASP A 160 6.11 -3.81 -11.45
CA ASP A 160 6.91 -2.58 -11.43
C ASP A 160 6.01 -1.39 -11.08
N ILE A 161 5.98 -1.05 -9.79
CA ILE A 161 5.19 0.08 -9.25
C ILE A 161 6.08 1.23 -8.80
N ILE A 162 7.38 1.02 -8.69
CA ILE A 162 8.36 2.03 -8.27
C ILE A 162 9.19 2.44 -9.48
N LYS A 163 9.30 3.75 -9.72
CA LYS A 163 10.16 4.29 -10.77
C LYS A 163 11.58 3.77 -10.63
N ASN A 164 12.19 3.36 -11.73
CA ASN A 164 13.53 2.78 -11.71
C ASN A 164 14.57 3.71 -11.06
N THR A 165 14.44 5.01 -11.24
CA THR A 165 15.32 6.04 -10.63
C THR A 165 15.14 6.17 -9.12
N GLN A 166 14.09 5.59 -8.55
CA GLN A 166 13.74 5.68 -7.12
C GLN A 166 13.82 4.33 -6.40
N LYS A 167 14.19 3.26 -7.10
CA LYS A 167 14.36 1.94 -6.47
C LYS A 167 15.52 1.96 -5.49
N ALA A 168 15.35 1.29 -4.37
CA ALA A 168 16.41 1.09 -3.39
C ALA A 168 17.65 0.46 -4.05
N GLY A 169 18.81 0.94 -3.71
CA GLY A 169 20.09 0.53 -4.34
C GLY A 169 20.47 1.39 -5.54
N THR A 170 19.55 2.04 -6.23
CA THR A 170 19.88 2.98 -7.30
C THR A 170 20.39 4.30 -6.74
N VAL A 171 19.84 4.72 -5.61
CA VAL A 171 20.20 5.97 -4.91
C VAL A 171 21.51 5.82 -4.12
N CYS A 172 21.89 4.60 -3.74
CA CYS A 172 23.14 4.33 -3.02
C CYS A 172 24.35 4.11 -3.94
N SER A 173 24.16 4.00 -5.27
CA SER A 173 25.25 3.72 -6.21
C SER A 173 26.01 4.96 -6.70
N GLU A 174 25.56 6.18 -6.38
CA GLU A 174 26.20 7.42 -6.85
C GLU A 174 27.37 7.90 -5.97
N THR A 175 27.62 7.29 -4.82
CA THR A 175 28.82 7.55 -4.03
C THR A 175 29.68 6.30 -3.93
N GLY A 176 30.78 6.29 -4.67
CA GLY A 176 31.72 5.17 -4.77
C GLY A 176 32.16 4.60 -3.41
N ASN A 177 32.32 3.27 -3.40
CA ASN A 177 32.76 2.42 -2.28
C ASN A 177 31.75 2.21 -1.14
N ALA A 178 30.63 1.60 -1.46
CA ALA A 178 29.82 0.95 -0.43
C ALA A 178 30.33 -0.47 -0.15
N ASN A 179 31.10 -0.65 0.90
CA ASN A 179 31.16 -1.94 1.56
C ASN A 179 29.74 -2.26 2.05
N VAL A 180 29.11 -3.22 1.42
CA VAL A 180 27.80 -3.75 1.83
C VAL A 180 27.99 -4.38 3.22
N ILE A 181 27.65 -3.62 4.25
CA ILE A 181 27.59 -4.16 5.60
C ILE A 181 26.38 -5.06 5.67
N ALA A 182 26.62 -6.32 6.01
CA ALA A 182 25.61 -7.35 6.16
C ALA A 182 24.45 -6.84 7.04
N GLN A 183 23.25 -6.96 6.51
CA GLN A 183 22.02 -6.55 7.18
C GLN A 183 21.81 -7.31 8.48
N LYS A 184 21.76 -6.60 9.57
CA LYS A 184 21.24 -7.13 10.84
C LYS A 184 19.72 -7.10 10.79
N GLY A 185 19.15 -8.25 10.82
CA GLY A 185 17.80 -8.74 10.87
C GLY A 185 16.61 -7.77 10.95
N ILE A 186 15.62 -8.06 10.13
CA ILE A 186 14.24 -7.60 10.35
C ILE A 186 13.68 -8.32 11.56
N LYS A 187 13.20 -7.57 12.53
CA LYS A 187 12.41 -8.12 13.63
C LYS A 187 10.94 -7.83 13.36
N ILE A 188 10.19 -8.88 13.08
CA ILE A 188 8.72 -8.81 12.99
C ILE A 188 8.20 -9.24 14.36
N TYR A 189 7.50 -8.35 15.02
CA TYR A 189 6.83 -8.68 16.27
C TYR A 189 5.37 -8.95 15.97
N PRO A 190 4.88 -10.19 16.17
CA PRO A 190 3.46 -10.43 16.20
C PRO A 190 2.91 -9.80 17.49
N VAL A 191 2.12 -8.77 17.34
CA VAL A 191 1.28 -8.31 18.43
C VAL A 191 -0.02 -9.10 18.35
N PRO A 192 -0.43 -9.84 19.40
CA PRO A 192 -1.70 -10.52 19.38
C PRO A 192 -2.82 -9.50 19.21
N ALA A 193 -3.59 -9.70 18.17
CA ALA A 193 -4.89 -9.15 17.87
C ALA A 193 -5.16 -7.72 18.37
N SER A 194 -5.05 -6.84 17.49
CA SER A 194 -5.66 -5.51 17.41
C SER A 194 -4.65 -4.38 17.28
N ARG A 195 -4.39 -3.98 16.07
CA ARG A 195 -4.17 -2.61 15.62
C ARG A 195 -2.78 -2.15 15.19
N VAL A 196 -1.66 -2.80 15.49
CA VAL A 196 -0.35 -2.28 15.00
C VAL A 196 0.63 -3.41 14.73
N ILE A 197 1.20 -3.46 13.52
CA ILE A 197 2.37 -4.25 13.19
C ILE A 197 3.55 -3.29 13.16
N TYR A 198 4.56 -3.54 14.01
CA TYR A 198 5.83 -2.82 13.94
C TYR A 198 6.81 -3.63 13.10
N ILE A 199 7.29 -3.04 12.03
CA ILE A 199 8.38 -3.60 11.23
C ILE A 199 9.57 -2.66 11.41
N GLU A 200 10.61 -3.13 12.07
CA GLU A 200 11.85 -2.39 12.28
C GLU A 200 12.90 -2.86 11.26
N PHE A 201 13.37 -1.94 10.44
CA PHE A 201 14.47 -2.18 9.51
C PHE A 201 15.69 -1.40 9.98
N GLU A 202 16.78 -2.09 10.27
CA GLU A 202 18.08 -1.44 10.39
C GLU A 202 18.71 -1.36 9.00
N ASN A 203 18.58 -0.22 8.35
CA ASN A 203 19.33 0.08 7.13
C ASN A 203 20.20 1.31 7.40
N GLN A 204 21.50 1.12 7.44
CA GLN A 204 22.45 2.22 7.49
C GLN A 204 22.99 2.48 6.07
N CYS A 205 22.35 3.40 5.33
CA CYS A 205 23.08 4.25 4.42
C CYS A 205 23.41 5.52 5.20
N GLN A 206 24.50 5.53 5.94
CA GLN A 206 25.10 6.76 6.45
C GLN A 206 26.02 7.30 5.35
N SER A 207 25.62 8.40 4.73
CA SER A 207 26.57 9.34 4.16
C SER A 207 27.16 10.13 5.33
N GLU A 208 28.37 9.82 5.71
CA GLU A 208 29.16 10.78 6.48
C GLU A 208 29.39 12.01 5.58
N VAL A 209 28.77 13.12 5.92
CA VAL A 209 29.12 14.43 5.39
C VAL A 209 30.32 14.88 6.22
N THR A 210 31.50 14.86 5.60
CA THR A 210 32.67 15.59 6.06
C THR A 210 32.53 17.06 5.71
#